data_2fa8f8f0e8a1b6ea6d59e2c23713c5dd
#
_entry.id   2fa8f8f0e8a1b6ea6d59e2c23713c5dd
#
_cell.length_a   1.000
_cell.length_b   1.000
_cell.length_c   1.000
_cell.angle_alpha   90.00
_cell.angle_beta   90.00
_cell.angle_gamma   90.00
#
_symmetry.space_group_name_H-M   'P 1'
#
loop_
_entity.id
_entity.type
_entity.pdbx_description
1 polymer ?
#
loop_
_entity_poly.entity_id
_entity_poly.type
_entity_poly.pdbx_seq_one_letter_code
_entity_poly.pdbx_strand_id
1 'polypeptide(L)'
;MKKISFWIVIFICMADAALAVTQEGGLFYLPEDTTTQHKDSTVQKRTFFKRFLDYFNDANKDKNHKKFDFSIIGGPHYSTDTKLGLGLVAAGLYRTDRNDMLLPPSNVSLFGDVSTVGFYMLGIRGTHIFPQDKYRLDYTLYFYSFPSKFWGIGYDMGKVDANESDLDRWQAQVKASFLFRIADNLYIGPMVSYDYVHGKNMERPELLEGMNLTTANYGVGLSLAYDSRDVLTNPHKGYYLNITQCFRPKFLGNDYAFSTTDLRTSYYHPVWKGGLLAGELRGTFNFGNPSWAMMALLGNSYSMRGYYEGRYRDKHKIEGQVELRQHVWKRNGVVVWIGAGTVFNKFSALCMDRVLPNYGIGYRWEFKKNVNVRLDYGFGKNGQSGFCLLYTSPSPRDTERSR
;
A
#
# COMPACT_ATOMS: atom_id res chain seq x y z
N MET A 1 -2.62 -28.10 -19.99
CA MET A 1 -2.86 -28.94 -18.80
C MET A 1 -1.83 -28.74 -17.64
N LYS A 2 -0.75 -27.97 -17.79
CA LYS A 2 0.25 -27.75 -16.70
C LYS A 2 -0.04 -26.56 -15.77
N LYS A 3 -1.06 -25.74 -16.02
CA LYS A 3 -1.41 -24.56 -15.19
C LYS A 3 -2.38 -24.87 -14.03
N ILE A 4 -3.04 -26.01 -14.03
CA ILE A 4 -4.02 -26.40 -13.00
C ILE A 4 -3.33 -27.03 -11.78
N SER A 5 -2.19 -27.71 -11.94
CA SER A 5 -1.48 -28.36 -10.84
C SER A 5 -0.87 -27.40 -9.81
N PHE A 6 -0.50 -26.19 -10.21
CA PHE A 6 0.11 -25.21 -9.30
C PHE A 6 -0.92 -24.62 -8.30
N TRP A 7 -2.15 -24.44 -8.75
CA TRP A 7 -3.24 -23.94 -7.90
C TRP A 7 -3.73 -24.95 -6.87
N ILE A 8 -3.68 -26.24 -7.23
CA ILE A 8 -4.05 -27.34 -6.33
C ILE A 8 -3.07 -27.45 -5.18
N VAL A 9 -1.77 -27.24 -5.39
CA VAL A 9 -0.75 -27.30 -4.32
C VAL A 9 -0.90 -26.15 -3.33
N ILE A 10 -1.22 -24.92 -3.78
CA ILE A 10 -1.47 -23.78 -2.88
C ILE A 10 -2.75 -24.00 -2.07
N PHE A 11 -3.80 -24.56 -2.67
CA PHE A 11 -5.06 -24.84 -1.99
C PHE A 11 -4.93 -26.00 -0.99
N ILE A 12 -4.13 -27.02 -1.29
CA ILE A 12 -3.83 -28.13 -0.40
C ILE A 12 -2.99 -27.66 0.79
N CYS A 13 -1.99 -26.83 0.60
CA CYS A 13 -1.21 -26.25 1.71
C CYS A 13 -2.05 -25.35 2.62
N MET A 14 -3.08 -24.67 2.09
CA MET A 14 -4.01 -23.89 2.91
C MET A 14 -5.06 -24.77 3.61
N ALA A 15 -5.47 -25.87 3.02
CA ALA A 15 -6.42 -26.83 3.61
C ALA A 15 -5.79 -27.63 4.75
N ASP A 16 -4.53 -28.05 4.64
CA ASP A 16 -3.80 -28.74 5.72
C ASP A 16 -3.53 -27.81 6.91
N ALA A 17 -3.30 -26.51 6.69
CA ALA A 17 -3.20 -25.54 7.78
C ALA A 17 -4.55 -25.31 8.50
N ALA A 18 -5.68 -25.48 7.82
CA ALA A 18 -7.01 -25.38 8.41
C ALA A 18 -7.42 -26.66 9.18
N LEU A 19 -7.00 -27.82 8.73
CA LEU A 19 -7.31 -29.12 9.37
C LEU A 19 -6.48 -29.36 10.63
N ALA A 20 -5.26 -28.85 10.73
CA ALA A 20 -4.42 -28.98 11.93
C ALA A 20 -4.94 -28.18 13.16
N VAL A 21 -5.91 -27.29 12.98
CA VAL A 21 -6.50 -26.45 14.06
C VAL A 21 -7.79 -27.06 14.62
N THR A 22 -8.35 -28.10 14.00
CA THR A 22 -9.68 -28.66 14.37
C THR A 22 -9.61 -29.84 15.36
N GLN A 23 -8.44 -30.22 15.86
CA GLN A 23 -8.29 -31.43 16.69
C GLN A 23 -7.95 -31.20 18.16
N GLU A 24 -8.20 -30.02 18.73
CA GLU A 24 -8.15 -29.84 20.21
C GLU A 24 -9.36 -29.04 20.69
N GLY A 25 -10.44 -29.73 20.93
CA GLY A 25 -11.65 -29.23 21.60
C GLY A 25 -12.36 -30.34 22.35
N GLY A 26 -11.78 -30.80 23.47
CA GLY A 26 -12.42 -31.75 24.40
C GLY A 26 -12.22 -31.28 25.82
N LEU A 27 -13.27 -30.74 26.44
CA LEU A 27 -13.39 -30.43 27.86
C LEU A 27 -13.49 -31.74 28.64
N PHE A 28 -12.60 -31.96 29.61
CA PHE A 28 -12.87 -32.78 30.79
C PHE A 28 -12.12 -32.26 32.03
N TYR A 29 -12.89 -31.85 33.02
CA TYR A 29 -12.46 -31.63 34.40
C TYR A 29 -12.31 -32.98 35.11
N LEU A 30 -11.22 -33.22 35.85
CA LEU A 30 -11.17 -33.99 37.10
C LEU A 30 -9.81 -33.72 37.82
N PRO A 31 -9.66 -34.06 39.15
CA PRO A 31 -9.07 -33.16 40.12
C PRO A 31 -7.61 -33.47 40.49
N GLU A 32 -7.07 -32.57 41.31
CA GLU A 32 -5.73 -32.62 41.93
C GLU A 32 -5.38 -33.97 42.50
N ASP A 33 -4.17 -34.45 42.20
CA ASP A 33 -3.38 -35.21 43.14
C ASP A 33 -1.88 -34.89 42.99
N THR A 34 -1.30 -34.53 44.11
CA THR A 34 0.09 -34.26 44.35
C THR A 34 0.93 -35.53 44.29
N THR A 35 1.97 -35.57 43.43
CA THR A 35 3.27 -36.17 43.79
C THR A 35 4.37 -35.95 42.72
N THR A 36 5.49 -35.41 43.22
CA THR A 36 6.90 -35.62 42.87
C THR A 36 7.39 -35.66 41.43
N GLN A 37 8.23 -34.67 41.18
CA GLN A 37 9.40 -34.55 40.29
C GLN A 37 9.87 -35.82 39.56
N HIS A 38 9.88 -35.74 38.22
CA HIS A 38 10.99 -36.25 37.42
C HIS A 38 11.30 -35.28 36.27
N LYS A 39 12.52 -34.78 36.34
CA LYS A 39 13.10 -33.87 35.36
C LYS A 39 13.64 -34.71 34.21
N ASP A 40 12.84 -34.96 33.19
CA ASP A 40 13.33 -35.54 31.93
C ASP A 40 13.39 -34.45 30.88
N SER A 41 14.60 -33.99 30.63
CA SER A 41 14.93 -33.00 29.60
C SER A 41 15.07 -33.66 28.22
N THR A 42 13.97 -34.09 27.63
CA THR A 42 13.93 -34.33 26.17
C THR A 42 13.75 -33.01 25.45
N VAL A 43 14.86 -32.46 24.98
CA VAL A 43 14.85 -31.33 24.03
C VAL A 43 14.22 -31.84 22.73
N GLN A 44 12.89 -31.80 22.64
CA GLN A 44 12.19 -31.95 21.35
C GLN A 44 12.69 -30.86 20.41
N LYS A 45 13.43 -31.25 19.37
CA LYS A 45 13.79 -30.36 18.26
C LYS A 45 12.50 -29.78 17.68
N ARG A 46 12.15 -28.56 18.10
CA ARG A 46 10.98 -27.84 17.57
C ARG A 46 11.18 -27.70 16.07
N THR A 47 10.27 -28.26 15.28
CA THR A 47 10.25 -28.15 13.81
C THR A 47 10.25 -26.66 13.43
N PHE A 48 10.96 -26.29 12.37
CA PHE A 48 11.02 -24.90 11.84
C PHE A 48 9.62 -24.27 11.75
N PHE A 49 8.63 -25.04 11.30
CA PHE A 49 7.24 -24.61 11.20
C PHE A 49 6.60 -24.27 12.57
N LYS A 50 6.90 -25.03 13.62
CA LYS A 50 6.40 -24.76 14.97
C LYS A 50 7.05 -23.49 15.56
N ARG A 51 8.35 -23.28 15.34
CA ARG A 51 9.04 -22.01 15.70
C ARG A 51 8.46 -20.82 14.95
N PHE A 52 8.12 -21.01 13.69
CA PHE A 52 7.48 -20.00 12.85
C PHE A 52 6.09 -19.64 13.39
N LEU A 53 5.23 -20.62 13.70
CA LEU A 53 3.91 -20.39 14.31
C LEU A 53 4.00 -19.76 15.71
N ASP A 54 4.95 -20.22 16.54
CA ASP A 54 5.17 -19.67 17.88
C ASP A 54 5.62 -18.20 17.81
N TYR A 55 6.46 -17.83 16.86
CA TYR A 55 6.87 -16.44 16.62
C TYR A 55 5.64 -15.54 16.36
N PHE A 56 4.66 -16.03 15.59
CA PHE A 56 3.44 -15.26 15.29
C PHE A 56 2.44 -15.24 16.44
N ASN A 57 2.36 -16.29 17.24
CA ASN A 57 1.54 -16.30 18.46
C ASN A 57 2.12 -15.36 19.52
N ASP A 58 3.43 -15.30 19.67
CA ASP A 58 4.11 -14.37 20.58
C ASP A 58 4.08 -12.91 20.08
N ALA A 59 3.98 -12.69 18.77
CA ALA A 59 3.83 -11.38 18.18
C ALA A 59 2.48 -10.70 18.50
N ASN A 60 1.46 -11.46 18.95
CA ASN A 60 0.15 -10.95 19.35
C ASN A 60 0.06 -10.55 20.83
N LYS A 61 1.10 -10.82 21.64
CA LYS A 61 1.14 -10.41 23.05
C LYS A 61 1.39 -8.90 23.13
N ASP A 62 0.58 -8.19 23.90
CA ASP A 62 0.77 -6.75 24.17
C ASP A 62 2.14 -6.52 24.82
N LYS A 63 3.01 -5.80 24.13
CA LYS A 63 4.37 -5.46 24.56
C LYS A 63 4.48 -3.98 24.98
N ASN A 64 3.46 -3.45 25.65
CA ASN A 64 3.33 -2.04 26.02
C ASN A 64 4.50 -1.46 26.83
N HIS A 65 5.45 -2.28 27.28
CA HIS A 65 6.61 -1.85 28.08
C HIS A 65 7.93 -1.69 27.31
N LYS A 66 7.95 -1.97 25.98
CA LYS A 66 9.18 -1.85 25.20
C LYS A 66 9.40 -0.42 24.70
N LYS A 67 10.66 0.03 24.76
CA LYS A 67 11.10 1.33 24.20
C LYS A 67 10.84 1.44 22.72
N PHE A 68 10.97 0.31 22.03
CA PHE A 68 10.84 0.17 20.59
C PHE A 68 10.21 -1.21 20.32
N ASP A 69 9.02 -1.21 19.77
CA ASP A 69 8.36 -2.45 19.34
C ASP A 69 8.67 -2.68 17.88
N PHE A 70 9.51 -3.69 17.63
CA PHE A 70 9.99 -4.04 16.30
C PHE A 70 9.32 -5.31 15.80
N SER A 71 8.85 -5.28 14.56
CA SER A 71 8.29 -6.46 13.88
C SER A 71 8.78 -6.56 12.45
N ILE A 72 9.11 -7.78 12.03
CA ILE A 72 9.42 -8.09 10.64
C ILE A 72 8.21 -8.82 10.06
N ILE A 73 7.72 -8.34 8.95
CA ILE A 73 6.60 -8.92 8.20
C ILE A 73 7.05 -9.05 6.76
N GLY A 74 6.77 -10.18 6.15
CA GLY A 74 7.08 -10.37 4.75
C GLY A 74 6.78 -11.78 4.29
N GLY A 75 6.92 -11.96 3.00
CA GLY A 75 6.67 -13.24 2.35
C GLY A 75 6.50 -13.08 0.86
N PRO A 76 6.19 -14.19 0.17
CA PRO A 76 5.92 -14.16 -1.25
C PRO A 76 4.66 -13.37 -1.55
N HIS A 77 4.73 -12.52 -2.55
CA HIS A 77 3.58 -11.77 -3.06
C HIS A 77 3.45 -11.94 -4.58
N TYR A 78 2.31 -11.57 -5.10
CA TYR A 78 2.06 -11.53 -6.54
C TYR A 78 1.22 -10.29 -6.89
N SER A 79 1.59 -9.63 -7.96
CA SER A 79 0.72 -8.66 -8.63
C SER A 79 0.80 -8.81 -10.14
N THR A 80 -0.19 -8.31 -10.85
CA THR A 80 -0.18 -8.33 -12.32
C THR A 80 1.02 -7.58 -12.87
N ASP A 81 1.47 -6.53 -12.21
CA ASP A 81 2.55 -5.66 -12.65
C ASP A 81 3.94 -6.24 -12.33
N THR A 82 4.16 -6.66 -11.08
CA THR A 82 5.46 -7.14 -10.59
C THR A 82 5.64 -8.66 -10.63
N LYS A 83 4.57 -9.41 -10.98
CA LYS A 83 4.55 -10.89 -10.98
C LYS A 83 4.86 -11.46 -9.60
N LEU A 84 5.54 -12.62 -9.54
CA LEU A 84 5.92 -13.23 -8.27
C LEU A 84 7.11 -12.49 -7.67
N GLY A 85 7.01 -12.13 -6.40
CA GLY A 85 8.06 -11.45 -5.66
C GLY A 85 8.16 -11.90 -4.22
N LEU A 86 9.20 -11.41 -3.55
CA LEU A 86 9.44 -11.56 -2.12
C LEU A 86 9.63 -10.18 -1.52
N GLY A 87 8.69 -9.78 -0.65
CA GLY A 87 8.73 -8.51 0.05
C GLY A 87 9.00 -8.70 1.55
N LEU A 88 9.79 -7.79 2.13
CA LEU A 88 10.06 -7.73 3.57
C LEU A 88 9.84 -6.31 4.07
N VAL A 89 9.20 -6.19 5.23
CA VAL A 89 9.02 -4.93 5.95
C VAL A 89 9.47 -5.11 7.39
N ALA A 90 10.45 -4.33 7.80
CA ALA A 90 10.85 -4.21 9.19
C ALA A 90 10.20 -2.93 9.73
N ALA A 91 9.20 -3.09 10.59
CA ALA A 91 8.43 -1.98 11.17
C ALA A 91 8.73 -1.82 12.65
N GLY A 92 8.89 -0.57 13.08
CA GLY A 92 9.09 -0.20 14.47
C GLY A 92 8.09 0.84 14.92
N LEU A 93 7.56 0.68 16.14
CA LEU A 93 6.74 1.65 16.82
C LEU A 93 7.49 2.13 18.07
N TYR A 94 7.51 3.43 18.30
CA TYR A 94 8.14 4.04 19.45
C TYR A 94 7.40 5.30 19.91
N ARG A 95 7.44 5.59 21.22
CA ARG A 95 6.90 6.83 21.78
C ARG A 95 8.01 7.81 22.08
N THR A 96 7.82 9.04 21.67
CA THR A 96 8.77 10.17 21.93
C THR A 96 8.66 10.66 23.37
N ASP A 97 7.46 10.60 23.96
CA ASP A 97 7.23 10.81 25.38
C ASP A 97 6.56 9.58 25.98
N ARG A 98 7.17 9.00 27.04
CA ARG A 98 6.68 7.81 27.71
C ARG A 98 5.68 8.10 28.81
N ASN A 99 5.72 9.31 29.34
CA ASN A 99 4.82 9.73 30.40
C ASN A 99 3.44 10.09 29.83
N ASP A 100 3.39 10.42 28.53
CA ASP A 100 2.13 10.69 27.83
C ASP A 100 1.60 9.39 27.19
N MET A 101 0.70 8.71 27.92
CA MET A 101 0.04 7.48 27.45
C MET A 101 -0.97 7.73 26.33
N LEU A 102 -1.43 8.98 26.15
CA LEU A 102 -2.37 9.37 25.11
C LEU A 102 -1.65 9.69 23.78
N LEU A 103 -0.35 9.97 23.84
CA LEU A 103 0.45 10.25 22.65
C LEU A 103 0.47 9.05 21.71
N PRO A 104 0.02 9.19 20.45
CA PRO A 104 0.14 8.13 19.46
C PRO A 104 1.61 7.72 19.27
N PRO A 105 1.92 6.45 19.04
CA PRO A 105 3.28 6.04 18.76
C PRO A 105 3.76 6.55 17.40
N SER A 106 4.98 7.04 17.35
CA SER A 106 5.74 7.26 16.12
C SER A 106 6.00 5.92 15.44
N ASN A 107 6.14 5.91 14.13
CA ASN A 107 6.42 4.71 13.37
C ASN A 107 7.58 4.92 12.39
N VAL A 108 8.30 3.84 12.13
CA VAL A 108 9.31 3.74 11.08
C VAL A 108 9.20 2.38 10.42
N SER A 109 9.30 2.33 9.10
CA SER A 109 9.29 1.09 8.34
C SER A 109 10.42 1.11 7.31
N LEU A 110 11.29 0.12 7.39
CA LEU A 110 12.23 -0.22 6.34
C LEU A 110 11.60 -1.33 5.51
N PHE A 111 11.55 -1.17 4.19
CA PHE A 111 10.95 -2.16 3.31
C PHE A 111 11.86 -2.44 2.12
N GLY A 112 11.88 -3.72 1.73
CA GLY A 112 12.58 -4.21 0.57
C GLY A 112 11.71 -5.19 -0.20
N ASP A 113 11.90 -5.23 -1.52
CA ASP A 113 11.11 -6.06 -2.42
C ASP A 113 11.94 -6.46 -3.62
N VAL A 114 11.79 -7.71 -4.07
CA VAL A 114 12.38 -8.22 -5.30
C VAL A 114 11.38 -9.11 -6.01
N SER A 115 11.40 -9.13 -7.34
CA SER A 115 10.48 -9.97 -8.12
C SER A 115 11.12 -10.66 -9.29
N THR A 116 10.40 -11.64 -9.85
CA THR A 116 10.85 -12.48 -10.97
C THR A 116 10.98 -11.74 -12.30
N VAL A 117 10.40 -10.54 -12.41
CA VAL A 117 10.53 -9.68 -13.61
C VAL A 117 11.63 -8.63 -13.49
N GLY A 118 12.51 -8.72 -12.48
CA GLY A 118 13.57 -7.75 -12.28
C GLY A 118 13.14 -6.46 -11.57
N PHE A 119 11.94 -6.44 -10.97
CA PHE A 119 11.58 -5.37 -10.04
C PHE A 119 12.36 -5.55 -8.75
N TYR A 120 12.95 -4.48 -8.26
CA TYR A 120 13.48 -4.40 -6.91
C TYR A 120 13.22 -3.02 -6.30
N MET A 121 12.99 -3.01 -5.01
CA MET A 121 12.70 -1.80 -4.26
C MET A 121 13.36 -1.86 -2.88
N LEU A 122 13.87 -0.73 -2.44
CA LEU A 122 14.33 -0.50 -1.07
C LEU A 122 13.86 0.86 -0.62
N GLY A 123 13.35 0.96 0.61
CA GLY A 123 12.90 2.25 1.10
C GLY A 123 12.72 2.30 2.60
N ILE A 124 12.64 3.51 3.10
CA ILE A 124 12.30 3.83 4.47
C ILE A 124 11.20 4.88 4.48
N ARG A 125 10.24 4.72 5.37
CA ARG A 125 9.17 5.70 5.60
C ARG A 125 8.75 5.70 7.06
N GLY A 126 8.18 6.80 7.49
CA GLY A 126 7.65 6.88 8.84
C GLY A 126 6.98 8.22 9.13
N THR A 127 6.42 8.25 10.34
CA THR A 127 5.92 9.46 10.98
C THR A 127 6.55 9.56 12.35
N HIS A 128 7.34 10.59 12.57
CA HIS A 128 7.84 10.95 13.88
C HIS A 128 6.88 11.94 14.52
N ILE A 129 6.28 11.55 15.64
CA ILE A 129 5.34 12.37 16.40
C ILE A 129 6.08 12.95 17.59
N PHE A 130 6.15 14.28 17.66
CA PHE A 130 6.80 15.01 18.75
C PHE A 130 5.91 15.02 20.01
N PRO A 131 6.49 15.31 21.19
CA PRO A 131 5.73 15.38 22.44
C PRO A 131 4.50 16.28 22.33
N GLN A 132 3.42 15.87 23.02
CA GLN A 132 2.11 16.53 23.00
C GLN A 132 1.43 16.53 21.63
N ASP A 133 1.97 15.79 20.65
CA ASP A 133 1.50 15.76 19.26
C ASP A 133 1.38 17.15 18.60
N LYS A 134 2.24 18.08 19.02
CA LYS A 134 2.25 19.43 18.45
C LYS A 134 2.79 19.48 17.04
N TYR A 135 3.76 18.61 16.74
CA TYR A 135 4.44 18.53 15.46
C TYR A 135 4.52 17.08 15.00
N ARG A 136 4.50 16.89 13.68
CA ARG A 136 4.75 15.60 13.04
C ARG A 136 5.74 15.78 11.91
N LEU A 137 6.72 14.89 11.79
CA LEU A 137 7.58 14.78 10.62
C LEU A 137 7.21 13.50 9.88
N ASP A 138 6.62 13.68 8.73
CA ASP A 138 6.34 12.61 7.78
C ASP A 138 7.45 12.52 6.76
N TYR A 139 8.00 11.32 6.54
CA TYR A 139 9.09 11.13 5.59
C TYR A 139 8.95 9.84 4.82
N THR A 140 9.39 9.87 3.56
CA THR A 140 9.46 8.73 2.66
C THR A 140 10.69 8.87 1.78
N LEU A 141 11.53 7.84 1.79
CA LEU A 141 12.68 7.70 0.92
C LEU A 141 12.57 6.32 0.28
N TYR A 142 12.67 6.23 -1.03
CA TYR A 142 12.79 4.94 -1.68
C TYR A 142 13.56 5.01 -2.99
N PHE A 143 14.09 3.87 -3.33
CA PHE A 143 14.70 3.58 -4.60
C PHE A 143 14.07 2.31 -5.16
N TYR A 144 13.70 2.33 -6.43
CA TYR A 144 13.22 1.14 -7.10
C TYR A 144 13.63 1.11 -8.57
N SER A 145 13.76 -0.12 -9.08
CA SER A 145 13.89 -0.41 -10.49
C SER A 145 12.68 -1.22 -10.93
N PHE A 146 12.07 -0.81 -12.03
CA PHE A 146 10.86 -1.43 -12.51
C PHE A 146 10.88 -1.55 -14.03
N PRO A 147 11.06 -2.77 -14.59
CA PRO A 147 10.71 -3.05 -15.97
C PRO A 147 9.22 -2.82 -16.14
N SER A 148 8.87 -1.69 -16.70
CA SER A 148 7.50 -1.19 -16.80
C SER A 148 7.04 -1.13 -18.25
N LYS A 149 5.74 -1.02 -18.44
CA LYS A 149 5.13 -0.82 -19.74
C LYS A 149 4.59 0.60 -19.87
N PHE A 150 4.64 1.11 -21.09
CA PHE A 150 4.22 2.46 -21.42
C PHE A 150 3.33 2.45 -22.68
N TRP A 151 2.19 3.10 -22.64
CA TRP A 151 1.24 3.16 -23.76
C TRP A 151 1.12 4.56 -24.37
N GLY A 152 1.98 5.50 -23.99
CA GLY A 152 1.84 6.91 -24.33
C GLY A 152 1.02 7.70 -23.31
N ILE A 153 0.67 8.91 -23.65
CA ILE A 153 0.02 9.89 -22.78
C ILE A 153 -1.43 10.11 -23.22
N GLY A 154 -2.33 10.10 -22.26
CA GLY A 154 -3.77 10.27 -22.46
C GLY A 154 -4.57 8.98 -22.44
N TYR A 155 -5.89 9.14 -22.24
CA TYR A 155 -6.84 8.04 -22.20
C TYR A 155 -6.85 7.23 -23.50
N ASP A 156 -6.86 7.93 -24.66
CA ASP A 156 -6.99 7.30 -25.97
C ASP A 156 -5.75 6.45 -26.31
N MET A 157 -4.56 6.85 -25.87
CA MET A 157 -3.34 6.07 -26.03
C MET A 157 -3.38 4.79 -25.19
N GLY A 158 -3.77 4.87 -23.93
CA GLY A 158 -3.89 3.72 -23.03
C GLY A 158 -4.98 2.72 -23.42
N LYS A 159 -5.98 3.16 -24.22
CA LYS A 159 -7.07 2.29 -24.70
C LYS A 159 -6.59 1.27 -25.75
N VAL A 160 -5.54 1.58 -26.50
CA VAL A 160 -5.05 0.80 -27.64
C VAL A 160 -3.93 -0.14 -27.19
N ASP A 161 -4.14 -1.45 -27.27
CA ASP A 161 -3.15 -2.47 -26.86
C ASP A 161 -1.87 -2.39 -27.70
N ALA A 162 -1.96 -2.08 -28.97
CA ALA A 162 -0.83 -1.94 -29.88
C ALA A 162 0.13 -0.78 -29.51
N ASN A 163 -0.25 0.10 -28.62
CA ASN A 163 0.63 1.17 -28.10
C ASN A 163 1.54 0.68 -26.96
N GLU A 164 1.41 -0.57 -26.53
CA GLU A 164 2.29 -1.14 -25.50
C GLU A 164 3.76 -1.08 -25.94
N SER A 165 4.60 -0.54 -25.07
CA SER A 165 6.05 -0.42 -25.26
C SER A 165 6.73 -0.76 -23.95
N ASP A 166 7.76 -1.59 -24.00
CA ASP A 166 8.57 -1.87 -22.82
C ASP A 166 9.48 -0.67 -22.50
N LEU A 167 9.67 -0.44 -21.22
CA LEU A 167 10.47 0.65 -20.66
C LEU A 167 11.11 0.20 -19.35
N ASP A 168 12.42 0.12 -19.29
CA ASP A 168 13.11 -0.02 -18.02
C ASP A 168 13.19 1.32 -17.31
N ARG A 169 12.72 1.35 -16.07
CA ARG A 169 12.71 2.58 -15.26
C ARG A 169 13.30 2.31 -13.88
N TRP A 170 14.17 3.18 -13.44
CA TRP A 170 14.53 3.26 -12.04
C TRP A 170 14.28 4.68 -11.52
N GLN A 171 13.93 4.74 -10.24
CA GLN A 171 13.50 5.97 -9.60
C GLN A 171 14.02 6.04 -8.18
N ALA A 172 14.48 7.23 -7.80
CA ALA A 172 14.75 7.60 -6.42
C ALA A 172 13.79 8.72 -6.01
N GLN A 173 13.15 8.57 -4.86
CA GLN A 173 12.24 9.58 -4.33
C GLN A 173 12.58 9.89 -2.88
N VAL A 174 12.56 11.18 -2.56
CA VAL A 174 12.62 11.72 -1.20
C VAL A 174 11.44 12.66 -1.03
N LYS A 175 10.61 12.43 -0.02
CA LYS A 175 9.53 13.35 0.41
C LYS A 175 9.61 13.52 1.91
N ALA A 176 9.45 14.75 2.37
CA ALA A 176 9.32 15.08 3.79
C ALA A 176 8.29 16.20 3.98
N SER A 177 7.48 16.08 5.03
CA SER A 177 6.51 17.09 5.45
C SER A 177 6.66 17.32 6.93
N PHE A 178 6.88 18.57 7.33
CA PHE A 178 6.91 18.97 8.74
C PHE A 178 5.58 19.66 9.09
N LEU A 179 4.76 18.99 9.88
CA LEU A 179 3.37 19.35 10.10
C LEU A 179 3.20 19.93 11.51
N PHE A 180 2.47 21.03 11.61
CA PHE A 180 2.07 21.72 12.84
C PHE A 180 0.60 21.39 13.13
N ARG A 181 0.28 21.00 14.35
CA ARG A 181 -1.10 20.81 14.79
C ARG A 181 -1.77 22.18 14.93
N ILE A 182 -2.84 22.40 14.17
CA ILE A 182 -3.62 23.64 14.19
C ILE A 182 -4.99 23.48 14.86
N ALA A 183 -5.51 22.24 14.88
CA ALA A 183 -6.73 21.84 15.60
C ALA A 183 -6.66 20.34 15.91
N ASP A 184 -7.67 19.80 16.57
CA ASP A 184 -7.74 18.37 16.86
C ASP A 184 -7.72 17.56 15.57
N ASN A 185 -6.76 16.63 15.48
CA ASN A 185 -6.52 15.77 14.31
C ASN A 185 -6.17 16.50 13.00
N LEU A 186 -5.96 17.83 13.05
CA LEU A 186 -5.70 18.65 11.87
C LEU A 186 -4.31 19.27 11.92
N TYR A 187 -3.54 19.02 10.86
CA TYR A 187 -2.13 19.39 10.74
C TYR A 187 -1.90 20.07 9.40
N ILE A 188 -1.05 21.10 9.39
CA ILE A 188 -0.59 21.79 8.18
C ILE A 188 0.90 22.10 8.29
N GLY A 189 1.61 22.09 7.19
CA GLY A 189 3.01 22.48 7.22
C GLY A 189 3.71 22.36 5.87
N PRO A 190 4.97 22.82 5.81
CA PRO A 190 5.78 22.75 4.61
C PRO A 190 6.12 21.32 4.23
N MET A 191 6.30 21.11 2.93
CA MET A 191 6.80 19.87 2.36
C MET A 191 7.91 20.13 1.35
N VAL A 192 8.78 19.14 1.20
CA VAL A 192 9.80 19.08 0.16
C VAL A 192 9.70 17.74 -0.55
N SER A 193 10.00 17.72 -1.84
CA SER A 193 10.12 16.49 -2.61
C SER A 193 11.30 16.56 -3.56
N TYR A 194 11.91 15.41 -3.77
CA TYR A 194 12.87 15.15 -4.83
C TYR A 194 12.50 13.84 -5.49
N ASP A 195 12.31 13.87 -6.81
CA ASP A 195 11.96 12.72 -7.63
C ASP A 195 12.95 12.65 -8.79
N TYR A 196 13.83 11.67 -8.81
CA TYR A 196 14.72 11.36 -9.93
C TYR A 196 14.22 10.11 -10.64
N VAL A 197 13.99 10.22 -11.93
CA VAL A 197 13.53 9.11 -12.77
C VAL A 197 14.44 8.98 -13.96
N HIS A 198 14.95 7.78 -14.19
CA HIS A 198 15.76 7.43 -15.35
C HIS A 198 15.09 6.29 -16.11
N GLY A 199 14.65 6.60 -17.32
CA GLY A 199 14.17 5.61 -18.29
C GLY A 199 15.28 5.15 -19.20
N LYS A 200 15.28 3.90 -19.59
CA LYS A 200 16.18 3.32 -20.58
C LYS A 200 15.49 2.19 -21.35
N ASN A 201 16.08 1.76 -22.44
CA ASN A 201 15.60 0.64 -23.25
C ASN A 201 14.13 0.78 -23.66
N MET A 202 13.70 2.01 -24.00
CA MET A 202 12.35 2.23 -24.45
C MET A 202 12.22 1.80 -25.93
N GLU A 203 11.33 0.86 -26.21
CA GLU A 203 11.16 0.34 -27.57
C GLU A 203 10.55 1.37 -28.51
N ARG A 204 9.64 2.23 -27.98
CA ARG A 204 8.88 3.20 -28.77
C ARG A 204 9.03 4.62 -28.18
N PRO A 205 10.20 5.28 -28.39
CA PRO A 205 10.47 6.59 -27.82
C PRO A 205 9.56 7.71 -28.34
N GLU A 206 8.93 7.54 -29.51
CA GLU A 206 7.96 8.48 -30.06
C GLU A 206 6.74 8.70 -29.14
N LEU A 207 6.40 7.71 -28.29
CA LEU A 207 5.31 7.80 -27.33
C LEU A 207 5.58 8.81 -26.20
N LEU A 208 6.83 9.28 -26.05
CA LEU A 208 7.20 10.33 -25.08
C LEU A 208 6.94 11.74 -25.59
N GLU A 209 6.51 11.91 -26.83
CA GLU A 209 6.24 13.22 -27.42
C GLU A 209 7.44 14.20 -27.32
N GLY A 210 8.66 13.68 -27.44
CA GLY A 210 9.90 14.46 -27.37
C GLY A 210 10.39 14.80 -25.96
N MET A 211 9.78 14.23 -24.90
CA MET A 211 10.27 14.43 -23.53
C MET A 211 11.51 13.62 -23.23
N ASN A 212 12.36 14.14 -22.35
CA ASN A 212 13.56 13.46 -21.89
C ASN A 212 13.23 12.18 -21.11
N LEU A 213 13.93 11.07 -21.39
CA LEU A 213 13.82 9.82 -20.65
C LEU A 213 14.26 9.95 -19.19
N THR A 214 15.20 10.84 -18.91
CA THR A 214 15.71 11.12 -17.57
C THR A 214 15.20 12.48 -17.10
N THR A 215 14.65 12.51 -15.90
CA THR A 215 14.14 13.75 -15.29
C THR A 215 14.49 13.81 -13.82
N ALA A 216 14.91 14.99 -13.36
CA ALA A 216 15.06 15.31 -11.93
C ALA A 216 14.03 16.40 -11.59
N ASN A 217 13.26 16.17 -10.51
CA ASN A 217 12.18 17.05 -10.13
C ASN A 217 12.32 17.44 -8.66
N TYR A 218 12.58 18.73 -8.43
CA TYR A 218 12.72 19.33 -7.10
C TYR A 218 11.43 20.11 -6.78
N GLY A 219 10.83 19.81 -5.63
CA GLY A 219 9.56 20.41 -5.26
C GLY A 219 9.55 20.95 -3.84
N VAL A 220 8.87 22.06 -3.67
CA VAL A 220 8.53 22.65 -2.38
C VAL A 220 7.04 22.93 -2.32
N GLY A 221 6.44 22.86 -1.14
CA GLY A 221 5.01 23.05 -1.06
C GLY A 221 4.46 22.98 0.35
N LEU A 222 3.16 22.69 0.43
CA LEU A 222 2.39 22.58 1.67
C LEU A 222 1.66 21.25 1.71
N SER A 223 1.52 20.70 2.91
CA SER A 223 0.72 19.51 3.20
C SER A 223 -0.30 19.84 4.28
N LEU A 224 -1.56 19.44 4.05
CA LEU A 224 -2.67 19.47 5.01
C LEU A 224 -3.09 18.04 5.28
N ALA A 225 -3.17 17.65 6.55
CA ALA A 225 -3.58 16.31 6.95
C ALA A 225 -4.64 16.38 8.07
N TYR A 226 -5.73 15.65 7.89
CA TYR A 226 -6.73 15.39 8.94
C TYR A 226 -6.87 13.89 9.13
N ASP A 227 -6.76 13.40 10.36
CA ASP A 227 -6.83 11.96 10.66
C ASP A 227 -7.55 11.67 11.96
N SER A 228 -8.80 11.24 11.86
CA SER A 228 -9.65 10.84 13.00
C SER A 228 -9.91 9.32 13.04
N ARG A 229 -9.11 8.52 12.32
CA ARG A 229 -9.24 7.06 12.30
C ARG A 229 -8.91 6.47 13.68
N ASP A 230 -9.67 5.45 14.07
CA ASP A 230 -9.46 4.72 15.34
C ASP A 230 -8.16 3.89 15.33
N VAL A 231 -7.84 3.27 14.20
CA VAL A 231 -6.63 2.48 13.99
C VAL A 231 -6.01 2.85 12.65
N LEU A 232 -4.74 3.23 12.66
CA LEU A 232 -4.06 3.71 11.44
C LEU A 232 -3.91 2.63 10.37
N THR A 233 -3.71 1.37 10.77
CA THR A 233 -3.35 0.25 9.88
C THR A 233 -4.56 -0.53 9.35
N ASN A 234 -5.60 -0.64 10.17
CA ASN A 234 -6.84 -1.34 9.83
C ASN A 234 -8.02 -0.58 10.44
N PRO A 235 -8.38 0.59 9.91
CA PRO A 235 -9.42 1.43 10.48
C PRO A 235 -10.80 0.79 10.38
N HIS A 236 -11.59 0.92 11.46
CA HIS A 236 -12.97 0.49 11.55
C HIS A 236 -13.93 1.67 11.53
N LYS A 237 -13.48 2.86 11.93
CA LYS A 237 -14.24 4.10 11.88
C LYS A 237 -13.32 5.31 11.73
N GLY A 238 -13.89 6.39 11.25
CA GLY A 238 -13.21 7.67 11.16
C GLY A 238 -12.96 8.13 9.74
N TYR A 239 -12.33 9.27 9.64
CA TYR A 239 -12.09 9.97 8.40
C TYR A 239 -10.60 10.31 8.27
N TYR A 240 -10.08 10.19 7.06
CA TYR A 240 -8.73 10.60 6.70
C TYR A 240 -8.79 11.53 5.49
N LEU A 241 -8.08 12.64 5.56
CA LEU A 241 -7.88 13.58 4.46
C LEU A 241 -6.40 13.95 4.41
N ASN A 242 -5.82 13.90 3.24
CA ASN A 242 -4.50 14.48 2.96
C ASN A 242 -4.57 15.26 1.65
N ILE A 243 -4.12 16.49 1.70
CA ILE A 243 -3.98 17.36 0.52
C ILE A 243 -2.54 17.87 0.52
N THR A 244 -1.84 17.67 -0.58
CA THR A 244 -0.52 18.25 -0.78
C THR A 244 -0.52 19.11 -2.03
N GLN A 245 0.08 20.31 -1.92
CA GLN A 245 0.34 21.20 -3.04
C GLN A 245 1.84 21.36 -3.17
N CYS A 246 2.40 20.87 -4.26
CA CYS A 246 3.83 20.89 -4.52
C CYS A 246 4.14 21.67 -5.77
N PHE A 247 5.00 22.67 -5.66
CA PHE A 247 5.45 23.53 -6.75
C PHE A 247 6.84 23.11 -7.20
N ARG A 248 7.02 22.98 -8.51
CA ARG A 248 8.28 22.60 -9.17
C ARG A 248 8.67 23.63 -10.23
N PRO A 249 9.11 24.83 -9.80
CA PRO A 249 9.51 25.89 -10.72
C PRO A 249 10.88 25.60 -11.35
N LYS A 250 11.16 26.19 -12.51
CA LYS A 250 12.44 26.02 -13.22
C LYS A 250 13.66 26.50 -12.42
N PHE A 251 13.52 27.53 -11.59
CA PHE A 251 14.64 28.07 -10.80
C PHE A 251 15.19 27.09 -9.74
N LEU A 252 14.45 26.03 -9.40
CA LEU A 252 14.96 24.95 -8.53
C LEU A 252 15.79 23.91 -9.30
N GLY A 253 15.98 24.06 -10.61
CA GLY A 253 16.73 23.12 -11.44
C GLY A 253 15.84 22.11 -12.19
N ASN A 254 14.54 22.36 -12.28
CA ASN A 254 13.62 21.51 -13.00
C ASN A 254 13.65 21.80 -14.52
N ASP A 255 13.71 20.76 -15.35
CA ASP A 255 13.56 20.89 -16.81
C ASP A 255 12.15 21.37 -17.16
N TYR A 256 11.15 20.93 -16.42
CA TYR A 256 9.74 21.21 -16.61
C TYR A 256 9.16 21.98 -15.42
N ALA A 257 8.47 23.09 -15.71
CA ALA A 257 7.77 23.86 -14.67
C ALA A 257 6.32 23.40 -14.55
N PHE A 258 5.95 22.94 -13.36
CA PHE A 258 4.59 22.52 -13.05
C PHE A 258 4.32 22.55 -11.54
N SER A 259 3.06 22.41 -11.17
CA SER A 259 2.68 22.14 -9.79
C SER A 259 1.73 20.95 -9.72
N THR A 260 1.81 20.20 -8.62
CA THR A 260 0.98 19.04 -8.37
C THR A 260 0.12 19.26 -7.14
N THR A 261 -1.19 19.09 -7.29
CA THR A 261 -2.11 18.95 -6.16
C THR A 261 -2.48 17.47 -6.03
N ASP A 262 -2.13 16.86 -4.91
CA ASP A 262 -2.55 15.49 -4.57
C ASP A 262 -3.61 15.55 -3.50
N LEU A 263 -4.74 14.89 -3.75
CA LEU A 263 -5.85 14.72 -2.83
C LEU A 263 -6.00 13.23 -2.52
N ARG A 264 -6.13 12.90 -1.25
CA ARG A 264 -6.58 11.60 -0.80
C ARG A 264 -7.54 11.76 0.36
N THR A 265 -8.69 11.13 0.26
CA THR A 265 -9.64 11.07 1.37
C THR A 265 -10.18 9.65 1.50
N SER A 266 -10.39 9.21 2.74
CA SER A 266 -10.95 7.89 3.04
C SER A 266 -11.91 8.01 4.23
N TYR A 267 -13.02 7.28 4.16
CA TYR A 267 -14.04 7.23 5.21
C TYR A 267 -14.34 5.78 5.56
N TYR A 268 -14.46 5.49 6.86
CA TYR A 268 -14.70 4.16 7.40
C TYR A 268 -15.89 4.21 8.34
N HIS A 269 -16.87 3.34 8.09
CA HIS A 269 -18.10 3.28 8.87
C HIS A 269 -18.55 1.83 9.08
N PRO A 270 -18.67 1.36 10.35
CA PRO A 270 -19.28 0.07 10.63
C PRO A 270 -20.77 0.12 10.31
N VAL A 271 -21.26 -0.81 9.49
CA VAL A 271 -22.66 -0.84 9.04
C VAL A 271 -23.50 -1.88 9.76
N TRP A 272 -22.90 -3.03 10.13
CA TRP A 272 -23.50 -4.07 10.95
C TRP A 272 -22.40 -4.90 11.62
N LYS A 273 -22.78 -5.92 12.39
CA LYS A 273 -21.83 -6.78 13.10
C LYS A 273 -20.88 -7.47 12.13
N GLY A 274 -19.58 -7.10 12.20
CA GLY A 274 -18.53 -7.59 11.32
C GLY A 274 -18.52 -6.99 9.93
N GLY A 275 -19.44 -6.07 9.61
CA GLY A 275 -19.54 -5.35 8.34
C GLY A 275 -18.97 -3.94 8.43
N LEU A 276 -18.07 -3.56 7.52
CA LEU A 276 -17.45 -2.25 7.41
C LEU A 276 -17.57 -1.73 5.97
N LEU A 277 -18.10 -0.51 5.84
CA LEU A 277 -18.07 0.23 4.59
C LEU A 277 -16.85 1.16 4.60
N ALA A 278 -16.01 1.06 3.56
CA ALA A 278 -14.85 1.92 3.36
C ALA A 278 -14.96 2.63 2.02
N GLY A 279 -14.94 3.96 2.04
CA GLY A 279 -14.91 4.80 0.84
C GLY A 279 -13.54 5.45 0.69
N GLU A 280 -13.05 5.57 -0.54
CA GLU A 280 -11.82 6.29 -0.87
C GLU A 280 -12.00 7.11 -2.13
N LEU A 281 -11.50 8.34 -2.11
CA LEU A 281 -11.38 9.21 -3.27
C LEU A 281 -9.95 9.71 -3.36
N ARG A 282 -9.38 9.68 -4.55
CA ARG A 282 -8.04 10.19 -4.86
C ARG A 282 -8.07 11.08 -6.08
N GLY A 283 -7.24 12.10 -6.07
CA GLY A 283 -7.01 12.97 -7.19
C GLY A 283 -5.54 13.36 -7.29
N THR A 284 -5.01 13.41 -8.48
CA THR A 284 -3.70 14.00 -8.78
C THR A 284 -3.89 14.98 -9.93
N PHE A 285 -3.55 16.23 -9.70
CA PHE A 285 -3.78 17.31 -10.65
C PHE A 285 -2.46 18.05 -10.88
N ASN A 286 -1.91 17.91 -12.09
CA ASN A 286 -0.68 18.59 -12.50
C ASN A 286 -1.02 19.79 -13.38
N PHE A 287 -0.66 20.97 -12.93
CA PHE A 287 -0.84 22.23 -13.65
C PHE A 287 0.49 22.68 -14.24
N GLY A 288 0.50 23.00 -15.52
CA GLY A 288 1.70 23.30 -16.29
C GLY A 288 2.12 22.14 -17.18
N ASN A 289 3.43 21.90 -17.31
CA ASN A 289 4.00 20.88 -18.19
C ASN A 289 4.81 19.85 -17.38
N PRO A 290 4.16 18.85 -16.76
CA PRO A 290 4.86 17.77 -16.07
C PRO A 290 5.61 16.90 -17.08
N SER A 291 6.75 16.32 -16.67
CA SER A 291 7.41 15.27 -17.46
C SER A 291 6.53 14.00 -17.49
N TRP A 292 6.79 13.12 -18.45
CA TRP A 292 6.08 11.84 -18.56
C TRP A 292 6.11 11.03 -17.25
N ALA A 293 7.22 11.15 -16.51
CA ALA A 293 7.45 10.45 -15.26
C ALA A 293 6.62 11.00 -14.08
N MET A 294 6.19 12.27 -14.16
CA MET A 294 5.43 12.96 -13.13
C MET A 294 3.94 13.06 -13.45
N MET A 295 3.50 12.47 -14.56
CA MET A 295 2.08 12.39 -14.89
C MET A 295 1.31 11.53 -13.92
N ALA A 296 0.03 11.79 -13.76
CA ALA A 296 -0.87 11.04 -12.92
C ALA A 296 -1.14 9.65 -13.53
N LEU A 297 -0.82 8.58 -12.78
CA LEU A 297 -0.96 7.19 -13.20
C LEU A 297 -2.23 6.58 -12.59
N LEU A 298 -3.05 5.92 -13.42
CA LEU A 298 -4.22 5.18 -12.97
C LEU A 298 -3.92 3.69 -12.90
N GLY A 299 -4.50 3.01 -11.90
CA GLY A 299 -4.32 1.57 -11.67
C GLY A 299 -3.17 1.27 -10.72
N ASN A 300 -3.41 0.39 -9.78
CA ASN A 300 -2.40 -0.27 -8.94
C ASN A 300 -3.06 -1.36 -8.08
N SER A 301 -2.29 -2.01 -7.21
CA SER A 301 -2.78 -3.09 -6.34
C SER A 301 -3.72 -2.64 -5.21
N TYR A 302 -3.96 -1.34 -5.01
CA TYR A 302 -4.80 -0.79 -3.93
C TYR A 302 -6.01 -0.02 -4.45
N SER A 303 -5.85 0.68 -5.57
CA SER A 303 -6.85 1.54 -6.18
C SER A 303 -6.96 1.20 -7.65
N MET A 304 -8.18 1.18 -8.19
CA MET A 304 -8.42 0.76 -9.58
C MET A 304 -7.79 -0.61 -9.89
N ARG A 305 -7.94 -1.55 -8.95
CA ARG A 305 -7.39 -2.92 -9.03
C ARG A 305 -7.92 -3.64 -10.28
N GLY A 306 -7.03 -4.20 -11.09
CA GLY A 306 -7.37 -4.80 -12.38
C GLY A 306 -6.81 -4.05 -13.58
N TYR A 307 -6.42 -2.78 -13.39
CA TYR A 307 -5.68 -2.02 -14.39
C TYR A 307 -4.18 -2.07 -14.10
N TYR A 308 -3.36 -2.24 -15.16
CA TYR A 308 -1.92 -2.10 -15.08
C TYR A 308 -1.57 -0.66 -14.71
N GLU A 309 -0.65 -0.47 -13.75
CA GLU A 309 -0.28 0.86 -13.27
C GLU A 309 0.35 1.69 -14.39
N GLY A 310 -0.24 2.86 -14.65
CA GLY A 310 0.23 3.78 -15.65
C GLY A 310 -0.07 3.40 -17.10
N ARG A 311 -0.88 2.35 -17.36
CA ARG A 311 -1.46 2.13 -18.68
C ARG A 311 -2.24 3.36 -19.14
N TYR A 312 -3.06 3.90 -18.23
CA TYR A 312 -3.72 5.19 -18.42
C TYR A 312 -2.98 6.23 -17.58
N ARG A 313 -2.41 7.22 -18.25
CA ARG A 313 -1.71 8.35 -17.63
C ARG A 313 -1.98 9.64 -18.35
N ASP A 314 -2.09 10.72 -17.59
CA ASP A 314 -2.28 12.06 -18.17
C ASP A 314 -1.86 13.11 -17.11
N LYS A 315 -2.05 14.40 -17.41
CA LYS A 315 -1.80 15.48 -16.45
C LYS A 315 -2.61 15.33 -15.18
N HIS A 316 -3.87 14.94 -15.30
CA HIS A 316 -4.80 14.84 -14.17
C HIS A 316 -5.38 13.45 -14.07
N LYS A 317 -5.69 13.06 -12.86
CA LYS A 317 -6.40 11.82 -12.52
C LYS A 317 -7.41 12.09 -11.41
N ILE A 318 -8.57 11.43 -11.49
CA ILE A 318 -9.50 11.29 -10.39
C ILE A 318 -9.98 9.84 -10.36
N GLU A 319 -10.04 9.25 -9.17
CA GLU A 319 -10.49 7.88 -8.96
C GLU A 319 -11.15 7.75 -7.59
N GLY A 320 -12.19 6.93 -7.52
CA GLY A 320 -12.91 6.65 -6.28
C GLY A 320 -13.35 5.20 -6.22
N GLN A 321 -13.41 4.66 -5.01
CA GLN A 321 -13.91 3.30 -4.76
C GLN A 321 -14.66 3.23 -3.43
N VAL A 322 -15.62 2.31 -3.41
CA VAL A 322 -16.33 1.92 -2.20
C VAL A 322 -16.13 0.42 -2.00
N GLU A 323 -15.77 0.02 -0.80
CA GLU A 323 -15.40 -1.33 -0.43
C GLU A 323 -16.24 -1.77 0.77
N LEU A 324 -16.96 -2.87 0.63
CA LEU A 324 -17.64 -3.54 1.73
C LEU A 324 -16.77 -4.69 2.23
N ARG A 325 -16.35 -4.60 3.48
CA ARG A 325 -15.55 -5.61 4.17
C ARG A 325 -16.44 -6.35 5.15
N GLN A 326 -16.48 -7.67 5.06
CA GLN A 326 -17.22 -8.53 5.97
C GLN A 326 -16.28 -9.48 6.69
N HIS A 327 -16.21 -9.36 8.00
CA HIS A 327 -15.61 -10.40 8.85
C HIS A 327 -16.56 -11.61 8.86
N VAL A 328 -16.05 -12.78 8.49
CA VAL A 328 -16.88 -13.99 8.35
C VAL A 328 -16.70 -14.91 9.55
N TRP A 329 -15.45 -15.30 9.85
CA TRP A 329 -15.18 -16.28 10.90
C TRP A 329 -13.73 -16.21 11.37
N LYS A 330 -13.50 -16.17 12.69
CA LYS A 330 -12.17 -16.09 13.33
C LYS A 330 -11.31 -14.97 12.72
N ARG A 331 -10.34 -15.32 11.88
CA ARG A 331 -9.39 -14.41 11.22
C ARG A 331 -9.72 -14.16 9.75
N ASN A 332 -10.89 -14.64 9.28
CA ASN A 332 -11.25 -14.64 7.88
C ASN A 332 -12.28 -13.57 7.58
N GLY A 333 -12.08 -12.85 6.50
CA GLY A 333 -12.99 -11.86 5.97
C GLY A 333 -13.05 -11.89 4.45
N VAL A 334 -14.12 -11.36 3.92
CA VAL A 334 -14.31 -11.17 2.48
C VAL A 334 -14.53 -9.69 2.19
N VAL A 335 -14.20 -9.29 0.99
CA VAL A 335 -14.31 -7.91 0.54
C VAL A 335 -14.88 -7.91 -0.86
N VAL A 336 -15.81 -7.00 -1.12
CA VAL A 336 -16.27 -6.65 -2.46
C VAL A 336 -16.13 -5.15 -2.64
N TRP A 337 -15.82 -4.72 -3.84
CA TRP A 337 -15.71 -3.30 -4.13
C TRP A 337 -16.22 -2.94 -5.51
N ILE A 338 -16.58 -1.70 -5.64
CA ILE A 338 -16.88 -1.01 -6.89
C ILE A 338 -16.18 0.35 -6.87
N GLY A 339 -15.71 0.77 -8.02
CA GLY A 339 -15.04 2.04 -8.19
C GLY A 339 -15.03 2.50 -9.62
N ALA A 340 -14.54 3.69 -9.81
CA ALA A 340 -14.36 4.28 -11.13
C ALA A 340 -13.23 5.31 -11.09
N GLY A 341 -12.58 5.53 -12.22
CA GLY A 341 -11.56 6.56 -12.37
C GLY A 341 -11.39 6.99 -13.81
N THR A 342 -10.67 8.07 -13.99
CA THR A 342 -10.31 8.57 -15.34
C THR A 342 -9.04 9.40 -15.29
N VAL A 343 -8.38 9.51 -16.43
CA VAL A 343 -7.27 10.43 -16.66
C VAL A 343 -7.66 11.45 -17.73
N PHE A 344 -7.15 12.66 -17.63
CA PHE A 344 -7.49 13.75 -18.55
C PHE A 344 -6.41 14.84 -18.55
N ASN A 345 -6.28 15.54 -19.66
CA ASN A 345 -5.32 16.65 -19.81
C ASN A 345 -5.90 18.01 -19.42
N LYS A 346 -7.23 18.17 -19.48
CA LYS A 346 -7.98 19.40 -19.15
C LYS A 346 -9.32 19.02 -18.51
N PHE A 347 -9.82 19.83 -17.58
CA PHE A 347 -11.11 19.60 -16.94
C PHE A 347 -12.28 19.58 -17.93
N SER A 348 -12.19 20.33 -19.03
CA SER A 348 -13.19 20.31 -20.10
C SER A 348 -13.22 18.99 -20.90
N ALA A 349 -12.20 18.13 -20.77
CA ALA A 349 -12.12 16.82 -21.41
C ALA A 349 -12.74 15.69 -20.55
N LEU A 350 -13.23 16.02 -19.36
CA LEU A 350 -13.98 15.06 -18.54
C LEU A 350 -15.27 14.68 -19.22
N CYS A 351 -15.44 13.41 -19.57
CA CYS A 351 -16.66 12.86 -20.12
C CYS A 351 -16.91 11.44 -19.63
N MET A 352 -18.16 11.01 -19.59
CA MET A 352 -18.55 9.69 -19.06
C MET A 352 -18.00 8.54 -19.91
N ASP A 353 -17.77 8.74 -21.20
CA ASP A 353 -17.24 7.70 -22.11
C ASP A 353 -15.79 7.31 -21.77
N ARG A 354 -15.06 8.20 -21.09
CA ARG A 354 -13.68 8.00 -20.65
C ARG A 354 -13.57 7.48 -19.21
N VAL A 355 -14.68 7.23 -18.56
CA VAL A 355 -14.68 6.62 -17.23
C VAL A 355 -14.33 5.15 -17.34
N LEU A 356 -13.40 4.73 -16.50
CA LEU A 356 -12.91 3.36 -16.33
C LEU A 356 -13.55 2.77 -15.08
N PRO A 357 -14.51 1.83 -15.21
CA PRO A 357 -15.10 1.15 -14.07
C PRO A 357 -14.11 0.16 -13.47
N ASN A 358 -14.21 -0.06 -12.17
CA ASN A 358 -13.45 -1.07 -11.45
C ASN A 358 -14.36 -1.77 -10.44
N TYR A 359 -14.31 -3.09 -10.39
CA TYR A 359 -15.01 -3.89 -9.39
C TYR A 359 -14.25 -5.18 -9.12
N GLY A 360 -14.56 -5.83 -8.02
CA GLY A 360 -13.88 -7.08 -7.72
C GLY A 360 -14.26 -7.67 -6.38
N ILE A 361 -13.59 -8.78 -6.09
CA ILE A 361 -13.75 -9.55 -4.87
C ILE A 361 -12.40 -9.84 -4.25
N GLY A 362 -12.35 -9.84 -2.93
CA GLY A 362 -11.13 -10.14 -2.20
C GLY A 362 -11.37 -10.97 -0.95
N TYR A 363 -10.32 -11.64 -0.54
CA TYR A 363 -10.26 -12.37 0.71
C TYR A 363 -9.25 -11.71 1.63
N ARG A 364 -9.55 -11.69 2.93
CA ARG A 364 -8.71 -11.15 3.99
C ARG A 364 -8.46 -12.20 5.03
N TRP A 365 -7.21 -12.44 5.34
CA TRP A 365 -6.82 -13.26 6.45
C TRP A 365 -6.01 -12.42 7.44
N GLU A 366 -6.55 -12.24 8.65
CA GLU A 366 -5.86 -11.53 9.71
C GLU A 366 -4.72 -12.40 10.27
N PHE A 367 -3.55 -12.19 9.71
CA PHE A 367 -2.33 -12.89 10.06
C PHE A 367 -1.84 -12.55 11.48
N LYS A 368 -1.86 -11.25 11.82
CA LYS A 368 -1.58 -10.65 13.12
C LYS A 368 -2.64 -9.58 13.37
N LYS A 369 -2.90 -9.23 14.63
CA LYS A 369 -3.85 -8.14 14.96
C LYS A 369 -3.56 -6.89 14.12
N ASN A 370 -4.55 -6.46 13.36
CA ASN A 370 -4.48 -5.34 12.43
C ASN A 370 -3.51 -5.51 11.22
N VAL A 371 -3.06 -6.74 10.92
CA VAL A 371 -2.25 -7.06 9.74
C VAL A 371 -2.94 -8.15 8.94
N ASN A 372 -3.33 -7.83 7.72
CA ASN A 372 -4.06 -8.74 6.85
C ASN A 372 -3.21 -9.22 5.67
N VAL A 373 -3.31 -10.49 5.33
CA VAL A 373 -2.99 -11.01 4.01
C VAL A 373 -4.19 -10.76 3.11
N ARG A 374 -3.96 -10.21 1.94
CA ARG A 374 -4.98 -9.81 0.98
C ARG A 374 -4.84 -10.64 -0.29
N LEU A 375 -5.94 -11.23 -0.72
CA LEU A 375 -6.08 -11.84 -2.04
C LEU A 375 -7.19 -11.09 -2.75
N ASP A 376 -6.86 -10.34 -3.78
CA ASP A 376 -7.81 -9.52 -4.53
C ASP A 376 -7.81 -9.93 -6.00
N TYR A 377 -8.99 -10.02 -6.59
CA TYR A 377 -9.16 -10.13 -8.03
C TYR A 377 -10.07 -9.02 -8.52
N GLY A 378 -9.49 -8.11 -9.29
CA GLY A 378 -10.15 -6.93 -9.82
C GLY A 378 -10.41 -7.04 -11.31
N PHE A 379 -11.52 -6.44 -11.74
CA PHE A 379 -11.95 -6.34 -13.11
C PHE A 379 -12.02 -4.89 -13.55
N GLY A 380 -11.66 -4.65 -14.81
CA GLY A 380 -11.71 -3.35 -15.47
C GLY A 380 -12.43 -3.40 -16.81
N LYS A 381 -12.42 -2.29 -17.51
CA LYS A 381 -12.99 -2.16 -18.86
C LYS A 381 -12.19 -2.98 -19.89
N ASN A 382 -12.85 -3.47 -20.93
CA ASN A 382 -12.22 -4.18 -22.05
C ASN A 382 -11.44 -5.45 -21.66
N GLY A 383 -11.97 -6.22 -20.70
CA GLY A 383 -11.36 -7.49 -20.28
C GLY A 383 -10.10 -7.34 -19.41
N GLN A 384 -9.73 -6.12 -19.03
CA GLN A 384 -8.63 -5.93 -18.10
C GLN A 384 -8.96 -6.54 -16.74
N SER A 385 -8.03 -7.26 -16.19
CA SER A 385 -8.17 -7.86 -14.86
C SER A 385 -6.83 -8.01 -14.19
N GLY A 386 -6.82 -8.05 -12.87
CA GLY A 386 -5.60 -8.20 -12.10
C GLY A 386 -5.81 -9.00 -10.83
N PHE A 387 -4.85 -9.85 -10.54
CA PHE A 387 -4.76 -10.59 -9.30
C PHE A 387 -3.65 -10.02 -8.43
N CYS A 388 -3.94 -9.83 -7.15
CA CYS A 388 -2.98 -9.35 -6.17
C CYS A 388 -3.00 -10.22 -4.92
N LEU A 389 -1.82 -10.69 -4.51
CA LEU A 389 -1.56 -11.27 -3.20
C LEU A 389 -0.61 -10.32 -2.46
N LEU A 390 -1.07 -9.68 -1.41
CA LEU A 390 -0.31 -8.67 -0.68
C LEU A 390 -0.41 -8.86 0.82
N TYR A 391 0.61 -8.40 1.53
CA TYR A 391 0.58 -8.25 2.98
C TYR A 391 0.32 -6.79 3.31
N THR A 392 -0.69 -6.51 4.15
CA THR A 392 -0.87 -5.15 4.67
C THR A 392 0.10 -4.95 5.83
N SER A 393 1.05 -4.07 5.64
CA SER A 393 1.97 -3.63 6.70
C SER A 393 1.21 -2.76 7.71
N PRO A 394 1.64 -2.72 8.98
CA PRO A 394 1.07 -1.83 9.98
C PRO A 394 1.44 -0.34 9.74
N SER A 395 1.36 0.16 8.52
CA SER A 395 1.60 1.56 8.19
C SER A 395 0.41 2.17 7.46
N PRO A 396 -0.06 3.35 7.85
CA PRO A 396 -1.19 4.04 7.22
C PRO A 396 -0.97 4.43 5.76
N ARG A 397 0.23 4.25 5.22
CA ARG A 397 0.66 4.72 3.89
C ARG A 397 0.97 3.62 2.88
N ASP A 398 0.50 2.40 3.11
CA ASP A 398 0.72 1.28 2.16
C ASP A 398 0.15 1.52 0.76
N THR A 399 -0.54 2.62 0.57
CA THR A 399 -1.14 3.03 -0.70
C THR A 399 -0.32 4.06 -1.48
N GLU A 400 0.81 4.52 -0.94
CA GLU A 400 1.73 5.43 -1.66
C GLU A 400 2.84 4.69 -2.44
N ARG A 401 2.80 3.35 -2.52
CA ARG A 401 3.80 2.56 -3.26
C ARG A 401 3.76 2.73 -4.78
N SER A 402 2.84 3.52 -5.29
CA SER A 402 2.69 3.74 -6.72
C SER A 402 2.82 5.21 -7.08
N ARG A 403 4.04 5.70 -7.03
CA ARG A 403 4.46 6.91 -7.78
C ARG A 403 5.91 6.83 -8.14
#